data_f27a4decc758c4f431c604357cd994a7
#
_entry.id   f27a4decc758c4f431c604357cd994a7
#
_cell.length_a   1.000
_cell.length_b   1.000
_cell.length_c   1.000
_cell.angle_alpha   90.00
_cell.angle_beta   90.00
_cell.angle_gamma   90.00
#
_symmetry.space_group_name_H-M   'P 1'
#
loop_
_entity.id
_entity.type
_entity.pdbx_description
1 polymer ?
#
loop_
_entity_poly.entity_id
_entity_poly.type
_entity_poly.pdbx_seq_one_letter_code
_entity_poly.pdbx_strand_id
1 'polypeptide(L)' 'MKTKRKFTVVIERDEEGFYVATVPGLPGCHTQAKNLDSLMKRAREVIELCLQANHSDSGSLELVGIQQISV' A
#
# COMPACT_ATOMS: atom_id res chain seq x y z
N MET A 1 -10.12 -24.18 3.13
CA MET A 1 -8.86 -23.50 3.40
C MET A 1 -8.81 -22.16 2.71
N LYS A 2 -8.36 -21.17 3.41
CA LYS A 2 -8.33 -19.84 2.84
C LYS A 2 -7.03 -19.57 2.10
N THR A 3 -7.16 -18.93 0.98
CA THR A 3 -6.00 -18.51 0.20
C THR A 3 -5.60 -17.12 0.66
N LYS A 4 -4.35 -16.95 1.00
CA LYS A 4 -3.87 -15.63 1.38
C LYS A 4 -3.80 -14.74 0.16
N ARG A 5 -4.28 -13.53 0.30
CA ARG A 5 -4.19 -12.53 -0.76
C ARG A 5 -2.90 -11.77 -0.58
N LYS A 6 -2.27 -11.46 -1.68
CA LYS A 6 -1.03 -10.70 -1.68
C LYS A 6 -1.28 -9.32 -2.25
N PHE A 7 -0.71 -8.33 -1.60
CA PHE A 7 -0.84 -6.96 -2.06
C PHE A 7 0.56 -6.37 -2.24
N THR A 8 0.72 -5.66 -3.31
CA THR A 8 1.96 -4.93 -3.54
C THR A 8 1.89 -3.62 -2.79
N VAL A 9 2.95 -3.32 -2.07
CA VAL A 9 3.06 -2.08 -1.31
C VAL A 9 4.23 -1.30 -1.85
N VAL A 10 3.97 -0.07 -2.28
CA VAL A 10 5.00 0.82 -2.78
C VAL A 10 5.48 1.66 -1.62
N ILE A 11 6.78 1.65 -1.37
CA ILE A 11 7.36 2.32 -0.23
C ILE A 11 8.23 3.47 -0.70
N GLU A 12 7.96 4.66 -0.18
CA GLU A 12 8.70 5.85 -0.51
C GLU A 12 9.13 6.55 0.77
N ARG A 13 10.03 7.49 0.67
CA ARG A 13 10.44 8.27 1.83
C ARG A 13 10.24 9.75 1.50
N ASP A 14 9.58 10.47 2.39
CA ASP A 14 9.32 11.87 2.14
C ASP A 14 10.49 12.74 2.61
N GLU A 15 10.35 14.03 2.45
CA GLU A 15 11.43 14.97 2.77
C GLU A 15 11.75 15.01 4.24
N GLU A 16 10.80 14.67 5.07
CA GLU A 16 10.99 14.70 6.51
C GLU A 16 11.52 13.39 7.07
N GLY A 17 11.74 12.42 6.21
CA GLY A 17 12.29 11.15 6.64
C GLY A 17 11.28 10.10 7.00
N PHE A 18 9.99 10.38 6.81
CA PHE A 18 8.96 9.37 7.02
C PHE A 18 8.91 8.42 5.84
N TYR A 19 8.69 7.16 6.15
CA TYR A 19 8.43 6.17 5.11
C TYR A 19 6.94 6.12 4.85
N VAL A 20 6.57 6.14 3.59
CA VAL A 20 5.18 6.18 3.16
C VAL A 20 4.90 4.92 2.37
N ALA A 21 3.83 4.23 2.72
CA ALA A 21 3.42 3.02 2.01
C ALA A 21 2.09 3.27 1.32
N THR A 22 2.02 2.87 0.07
CA THR A 22 0.80 3.00 -0.73
C THR A 22 0.50 1.64 -1.34
N VAL A 23 -0.76 1.27 -1.36
CA VAL A 23 -1.19 0.00 -1.92
C VAL A 23 -1.99 0.29 -3.19
N PRO A 24 -1.35 0.16 -4.37
CA PRO A 24 -2.04 0.53 -5.62
C PRO A 24 -3.32 -0.24 -5.88
N GLY A 25 -3.38 -1.49 -5.44
CA GLY A 25 -4.57 -2.29 -5.66
C GLY A 25 -5.76 -1.91 -4.80
N LEU A 26 -5.55 -1.03 -3.81
CA LEU A 26 -6.61 -0.59 -2.92
C LEU A 26 -6.60 0.93 -2.90
N PRO A 27 -7.44 1.57 -3.71
CA PRO A 27 -7.42 3.03 -3.81
C PRO A 27 -7.60 3.70 -2.45
N GLY A 28 -6.77 4.69 -2.18
CA GLY A 28 -6.82 5.41 -0.93
C GLY A 28 -6.16 4.71 0.24
N CYS A 29 -5.60 3.55 0.02
CA CYS A 29 -4.98 2.77 1.09
C CYS A 29 -3.52 3.17 1.22
N HIS A 30 -3.20 3.91 2.27
CA HIS A 30 -1.82 4.34 2.48
C HIS A 30 -1.58 4.57 3.96
N THR A 31 -0.32 4.59 4.34
CA THR A 31 0.06 4.85 5.71
C THR A 31 1.50 5.36 5.74
N GLN A 32 1.96 5.76 6.90
CA GLN A 32 3.35 6.20 7.03
C GLN A 32 3.88 5.87 8.42
N ALA A 33 5.19 5.83 8.54
CA ALA A 33 5.85 5.56 9.80
C ALA A 33 7.28 6.06 9.73
N LYS A 34 7.94 6.12 10.88
CA LYS A 34 9.29 6.64 10.95
C LYS A 34 10.35 5.60 10.62
N ASN A 35 10.01 4.33 10.65
CA ASN A 35 10.95 3.27 10.29
C ASN A 35 10.21 2.16 9.57
N LEU A 36 10.98 1.29 8.92
CA LEU A 36 10.39 0.27 8.07
C LEU A 36 9.65 -0.80 8.85
N ASP A 37 10.15 -1.15 10.04
CA ASP A 37 9.45 -2.16 10.83
C ASP A 37 8.05 -1.71 11.21
N SER A 38 7.95 -0.49 11.68
CA SER A 38 6.64 0.08 12.02
C SER A 38 5.78 0.21 10.78
N LEU A 39 6.40 0.57 9.67
CA LEU A 39 5.64 0.74 8.43
C LEU A 39 5.01 -0.58 7.99
N MET A 40 5.75 -1.68 8.11
CA MET A 40 5.21 -2.98 7.71
C MET A 40 4.01 -3.37 8.55
N LYS A 41 4.07 -3.11 9.84
CA LYS A 41 2.93 -3.39 10.71
C LYS A 41 1.73 -2.53 10.35
N ARG A 42 1.98 -1.24 10.13
CA ARG A 42 0.90 -0.32 9.77
C ARG A 42 0.32 -0.64 8.41
N ALA A 43 1.17 -1.05 7.48
CA ALA A 43 0.70 -1.41 6.15
C ALA A 43 -0.26 -2.59 6.22
N ARG A 44 0.09 -3.61 7.01
CA ARG A 44 -0.80 -4.75 7.17
C ARG A 44 -2.14 -4.31 7.77
N GLU A 45 -2.08 -3.49 8.81
CA GLU A 45 -3.30 -3.03 9.47
C GLU A 45 -4.18 -2.21 8.52
N VAL A 46 -3.56 -1.31 7.76
CA VAL A 46 -4.35 -0.46 6.88
C VAL A 46 -4.94 -1.27 5.72
N ILE A 47 -4.22 -2.28 5.25
CA ILE A 47 -4.79 -3.16 4.22
C ILE A 47 -6.02 -3.87 4.76
N GLU A 48 -5.94 -4.40 5.97
CA GLU A 48 -7.08 -5.09 6.56
C GLU A 48 -8.26 -4.14 6.74
N LEU A 49 -7.99 -2.92 7.17
CA LEU A 49 -9.05 -1.93 7.30
C LEU A 49 -9.66 -1.55 5.96
N CYS A 50 -8.82 -1.37 4.96
CA CYS A 50 -9.31 -1.02 3.63
C CYS A 50 -10.15 -2.14 3.03
N LEU A 51 -9.78 -3.38 3.28
CA LEU A 51 -10.56 -4.51 2.81
C LEU A 51 -11.91 -4.59 3.48
N GLN A 52 -11.97 -4.24 4.75
CA GLN A 52 -13.25 -4.24 5.46
C GLN A 52 -14.14 -3.11 5.00
N ALA A 53 -13.55 -1.95 4.71
CA ALA A 53 -14.33 -0.77 4.36
C ALA A 53 -14.79 -0.80 2.91
N ASN A 54 -13.98 -1.38 2.03
CA ASN A 54 -14.25 -1.34 0.59
C ASN A 54 -14.57 -2.72 0.08
N HIS A 55 -15.79 -3.12 0.20
CA HIS A 55 -16.21 -4.40 -0.33
C HIS A 55 -16.27 -4.39 -1.83
N SER A 56 -16.49 -3.23 -2.38
CA SER A 56 -16.67 -3.10 -3.81
C SER A 56 -15.35 -3.28 -4.51
N ASP A 57 -15.34 -4.05 -5.54
CA ASP A 57 -14.13 -4.29 -6.30
C ASP A 57 -14.04 -3.44 -7.52
N SER A 58 -15.02 -2.64 -7.76
CA SER A 58 -15.01 -1.85 -8.98
C SER A 58 -13.94 -0.80 -8.88
N GLY A 59 -13.17 -0.66 -9.90
CA GLY A 59 -12.18 0.38 -9.96
C GLY A 59 -10.86 0.08 -9.30
N SER A 60 -10.66 -1.15 -8.88
CA SER A 60 -9.36 -1.50 -8.33
C SER A 60 -8.28 -1.38 -9.39
N LEU A 61 -7.11 -0.93 -8.97
CA LEU A 61 -5.98 -0.81 -9.86
C LEU A 61 -5.04 -1.97 -9.64
N GLU A 62 -4.50 -2.46 -10.74
CA GLU A 62 -3.53 -3.54 -10.67
C GLU A 62 -2.15 -2.96 -10.96
N LEU A 63 -1.18 -3.25 -10.10
CA LEU A 63 0.18 -2.79 -10.34
C LEU A 63 0.79 -3.62 -11.45
N VAL A 64 1.22 -2.97 -12.51
CA VAL A 64 1.85 -3.64 -13.63
C VAL A 64 3.35 -3.42 -13.62
N GLY A 65 3.81 -2.26 -13.21
CA GLY A 65 5.23 -2.00 -13.21
C GLY A 65 5.55 -0.62 -12.68
N ILE A 66 6.84 -0.38 -12.54
CA ILE A 66 7.36 0.90 -12.06
C ILE A 66 8.44 1.31 -13.03
N GLN A 67 8.39 2.54 -13.52
CA GLN A 67 9.32 3.04 -14.50
C GLN A 67 9.87 4.40 -14.07
N GLN A 68 11.11 4.65 -14.47
CA GLN A 68 11.70 5.98 -14.30
C GLN A 68 11.89 6.57 -15.69
N ILE A 69 11.52 7.82 -15.83
CA ILE A 69 11.60 8.50 -17.11
C ILE A 69 12.35 9.81 -16.91
N SER A 70 13.35 10.03 -17.74
CA SER A 70 14.09 11.29 -17.73
C SER A 70 13.40 12.29 -18.60
N VAL A 71 13.26 13.50 -18.12
CA VAL A 71 12.66 14.57 -18.90
C VAL A 71 13.55 15.79 -18.88
#